data_93e023b36681b59ed376b4d0cf8ac771
#
_entry.id   93e023b36681b59ed376b4d0cf8ac771
#
_cell.length_a   1.000
_cell.length_b   1.000
_cell.length_c   1.000
_cell.angle_alpha   90.00
_cell.angle_beta   90.00
_cell.angle_gamma   90.00
#
_symmetry.space_group_name_H-M   'P 1'
#
loop_
_entity.id
_entity.type
_entity.pdbx_description
1 polymer ?
#
loop_
_entity_poly.entity_id
_entity_poly.type
_entity_poly.pdbx_seq_one_letter_code
_entity_poly.pdbx_strand_id
1 'polypeptide(L)'
;MADALFLGLDVGTSGVKALLMTEAGDVEATATTPLPLSTPRPGWAEQHPDTWWDASLASIRQLLAPPQSARRVLAVGISGQMHSSVFLDRAAEVIRPEIGRAHV
;
A
#
# COMPACT_ATOMS: atom_id res chain seq x y z
N MET A 1 25.53 -14.98 -7.89
CA MET A 1 24.88 -14.76 -6.61
C MET A 1 23.86 -13.64 -6.77
N ALA A 2 22.63 -13.86 -6.31
CA ALA A 2 21.61 -12.84 -6.45
C ALA A 2 21.85 -11.70 -5.46
N ASP A 3 21.73 -10.46 -5.92
CA ASP A 3 21.85 -9.28 -5.07
C ASP A 3 20.62 -9.12 -4.18
N ALA A 4 20.83 -8.56 -3.00
CA ALA A 4 19.77 -8.28 -2.07
C ALA A 4 18.85 -7.17 -2.61
N LEU A 5 17.56 -7.34 -2.38
CA LEU A 5 16.53 -6.36 -2.72
C LEU A 5 15.81 -5.90 -1.45
N PHE A 6 15.32 -4.69 -1.50
CA PHE A 6 14.49 -4.09 -0.47
C PHE A 6 13.17 -3.69 -1.11
N LEU A 7 12.06 -4.05 -0.46
CA LEU A 7 10.73 -3.72 -0.94
C LEU A 7 10.20 -2.52 -0.17
N GLY A 8 9.82 -1.47 -0.89
CA GLY A 8 9.15 -0.31 -0.33
C GLY A 8 7.68 -0.34 -0.68
N LEU A 9 6.83 -0.05 0.28
CA LEU A 9 5.39 0.00 0.10
C LEU A 9 4.88 1.34 0.62
N ASP A 10 4.27 2.12 -0.27
CA ASP A 10 3.66 3.39 0.09
C ASP A 10 2.14 3.28 -0.08
N VAL A 11 1.42 3.29 1.04
CA VAL A 11 -0.04 3.24 1.06
C VAL A 11 -0.54 4.68 1.05
N GLY A 12 -0.72 5.21 -0.15
CA GLY A 12 -1.18 6.57 -0.35
C GLY A 12 -2.70 6.68 -0.36
N THR A 13 -3.19 7.85 -0.70
CA THR A 13 -4.62 8.13 -0.75
C THR A 13 -5.26 7.66 -2.06
N SER A 14 -4.59 7.90 -3.18
CA SER A 14 -5.10 7.56 -4.50
C SER A 14 -4.63 6.20 -5.00
N GLY A 15 -3.64 5.61 -4.34
CA GLY A 15 -3.10 4.33 -4.76
C GLY A 15 -2.06 3.80 -3.79
N VAL A 16 -1.73 2.53 -3.97
CA VAL A 16 -0.62 1.88 -3.29
C VAL A 16 0.49 1.68 -4.29
N LYS A 17 1.69 2.15 -3.96
CA LYS A 17 2.87 1.98 -4.78
C LYS A 17 3.85 1.06 -4.09
N ALA A 18 4.35 0.09 -4.82
CA ALA A 18 5.42 -0.79 -4.37
C ALA A 18 6.64 -0.63 -5.26
N LEU A 19 7.82 -0.76 -4.69
CA LEU A 19 9.06 -0.73 -5.45
C LEU A 19 10.06 -1.75 -4.92
N LEU A 20 10.93 -2.20 -5.81
CA LEU A 20 12.09 -3.01 -5.45
C LEU A 20 13.34 -2.17 -5.68
N MET A 21 14.21 -2.13 -4.69
CA MET A 21 15.42 -1.33 -4.71
C MET A 21 16.61 -2.17 -4.32
N THR A 22 17.74 -1.91 -4.96
CA THR A 22 19.03 -2.53 -4.61
C THR A 22 19.66 -1.84 -3.42
N GLU A 23 20.74 -2.44 -2.86
CA GLU A 23 21.52 -1.82 -1.79
C GLU A 23 22.12 -0.48 -2.20
N ALA A 24 22.42 -0.32 -3.48
CA ALA A 24 23.00 0.92 -3.99
C ALA A 24 21.96 2.04 -4.17
N GLY A 25 20.69 1.73 -3.96
CA GLY A 25 19.61 2.72 -4.11
C GLY A 25 18.96 2.74 -5.48
N ASP A 26 19.31 1.81 -6.35
CA ASP A 26 18.72 1.73 -7.69
C ASP A 26 17.37 1.04 -7.64
N VAL A 27 16.37 1.64 -8.27
CA VAL A 27 15.02 1.05 -8.37
C VAL A 27 15.01 0.06 -9.53
N GLU A 28 14.75 -1.22 -9.22
CA GLU A 28 14.64 -2.27 -10.23
C GLU A 28 13.25 -2.36 -10.86
N ALA A 29 12.22 -2.17 -10.07
CA ALA A 29 10.84 -2.31 -10.54
C ALA A 29 9.89 -1.51 -9.66
N THR A 30 8.79 -1.07 -10.24
CA THR A 30 7.69 -0.43 -9.50
C THR A 30 6.36 -0.98 -9.96
N ALA A 31 5.38 -0.94 -9.08
CA ALA A 31 4.00 -1.29 -9.38
C ALA A 31 3.07 -0.37 -8.59
N THR A 32 1.99 0.05 -9.21
CA THR A 32 1.00 0.92 -8.56
C THR A 32 -0.39 0.34 -8.76
N THR A 33 -1.17 0.29 -7.69
CA THR A 33 -2.56 -0.14 -7.75
C THR A 33 -3.43 1.01 -7.25
N PRO A 34 -4.40 1.46 -8.04
CA PRO A 34 -5.28 2.56 -7.62
C PRO A 34 -6.19 2.12 -6.47
N LEU A 35 -6.55 3.07 -5.62
CA LEU A 35 -7.48 2.87 -4.51
C LEU A 35 -8.79 3.59 -4.81
N PRO A 36 -9.94 2.95 -4.58
CA PRO A 36 -11.22 3.63 -4.67
C PRO A 36 -11.36 4.61 -3.50
N LEU A 37 -11.92 5.78 -3.78
CA LEU A 37 -12.22 6.78 -2.78
C LEU A 37 -13.73 7.00 -2.75
N SER A 38 -14.34 6.84 -1.58
CA SER A 38 -15.76 7.14 -1.38
C SER A 38 -15.92 8.55 -0.84
N THR A 39 -16.82 9.32 -1.43
CA THR A 39 -17.16 10.67 -0.98
C THR A 39 -18.66 10.75 -0.72
N PRO A 40 -19.16 10.14 0.38
CA PRO A 40 -20.59 10.02 0.62
C PRO A 40 -21.27 11.37 0.85
N ARG A 41 -20.51 12.39 1.24
CA ARG A 41 -21.01 13.77 1.41
C ARG A 41 -19.94 14.75 0.94
N PRO A 42 -20.32 15.97 0.52
CA PRO A 42 -19.35 17.00 0.17
C PRO A 42 -18.32 17.22 1.29
N GLY A 43 -17.02 17.19 0.93
CA GLY A 43 -15.93 17.34 1.88
C GLY A 43 -15.55 16.10 2.68
N TRP A 44 -16.29 15.00 2.50
CA TRP A 44 -15.97 13.74 3.17
C TRP A 44 -15.21 12.83 2.22
N ALA A 45 -14.17 12.19 2.74
CA ALA A 45 -13.40 11.19 2.01
C ALA A 45 -13.24 9.96 2.88
N GLU A 46 -13.61 8.80 2.37
CA GLU A 46 -13.57 7.54 3.10
C GLU A 46 -12.96 6.44 2.25
N GLN A 47 -12.22 5.53 2.90
CA GLN A 47 -11.69 4.33 2.27
C GLN A 47 -11.85 3.16 3.22
N HIS A 48 -12.20 1.99 2.66
CA HIS A 48 -12.24 0.76 3.45
C HIS A 48 -10.82 0.20 3.58
N PRO A 49 -10.34 -0.12 4.79
CA PRO A 49 -8.96 -0.61 4.96
C PRO A 49 -8.65 -1.91 4.24
N ASP A 50 -9.64 -2.75 3.95
CA ASP A 50 -9.43 -3.95 3.15
C ASP A 50 -8.93 -3.64 1.75
N THR A 51 -9.30 -2.48 1.19
CA THR A 51 -8.80 -2.06 -0.12
C THR A 51 -7.31 -1.76 -0.08
N TRP A 52 -6.79 -1.28 1.05
CA TRP A 52 -5.35 -1.07 1.23
C TRP A 52 -4.60 -2.40 1.19
N TRP A 53 -5.14 -3.41 1.86
CA TRP A 53 -4.57 -4.75 1.87
C TRP A 53 -4.58 -5.37 0.48
N ASP A 54 -5.72 -5.34 -0.18
CA ASP A 54 -5.88 -5.91 -1.51
C ASP A 54 -4.97 -5.23 -2.54
N ALA A 55 -4.90 -3.91 -2.51
CA ALA A 55 -4.04 -3.13 -3.40
C ALA A 55 -2.55 -3.37 -3.10
N SER A 56 -2.19 -3.50 -1.82
CA SER A 56 -0.82 -3.83 -1.42
C SER A 56 -0.41 -5.20 -1.95
N LEU A 57 -1.26 -6.20 -1.79
CA LEU A 57 -1.02 -7.54 -2.32
C LEU A 57 -0.89 -7.53 -3.84
N ALA A 58 -1.78 -6.81 -4.53
CA ALA A 58 -1.74 -6.73 -5.99
C ALA A 58 -0.42 -6.12 -6.48
N SER A 59 0.02 -5.02 -5.85
CA SER A 59 1.27 -4.34 -6.20
C SER A 59 2.48 -5.23 -5.94
N ILE A 60 2.52 -5.90 -4.79
CA ILE A 60 3.62 -6.79 -4.42
C ILE A 60 3.68 -7.99 -5.35
N ARG A 61 2.54 -8.61 -5.65
CA ARG A 61 2.49 -9.77 -6.55
C ARG A 61 2.96 -9.41 -7.95
N GLN A 62 2.64 -8.23 -8.42
CA GLN A 62 3.11 -7.75 -9.71
C GLN A 62 4.64 -7.62 -9.74
N LEU A 63 5.24 -7.08 -8.67
CA LEU A 63 6.68 -6.93 -8.57
C LEU A 63 7.39 -8.27 -8.45
N LEU A 64 6.80 -9.22 -7.73
CA LEU A 64 7.41 -10.51 -7.42
C LEU A 64 6.95 -11.62 -8.35
N ALA A 65 6.34 -11.28 -9.51
CA ALA A 65 5.94 -12.26 -10.50
C ALA A 65 7.09 -13.20 -10.93
N PRO A 66 8.33 -12.72 -11.16
CA PRO A 66 9.47 -13.61 -11.28
C PRO A 66 9.81 -14.24 -9.91
N PRO A 67 9.72 -15.58 -9.76
CA PRO A 67 9.87 -16.22 -8.44
C PRO A 67 11.20 -15.92 -7.73
N GLN A 68 12.29 -15.74 -8.49
CA GLN A 68 13.59 -15.46 -7.92
C GLN A 68 13.67 -14.09 -7.23
N SER A 69 12.79 -13.15 -7.59
CA SER A 69 12.79 -11.81 -6.97
C SER A 69 12.37 -11.88 -5.51
N ALA A 70 11.37 -12.68 -5.17
CA ALA A 70 10.92 -12.84 -3.80
C ALA A 70 12.02 -13.35 -2.88
N ARG A 71 12.89 -14.23 -3.38
CA ARG A 71 13.99 -14.80 -2.60
C ARG A 71 15.07 -13.79 -2.29
N ARG A 72 15.16 -12.71 -3.06
CA ARG A 72 16.17 -11.67 -2.90
C ARG A 72 15.74 -10.58 -1.92
N VAL A 73 14.47 -10.51 -1.56
CA VAL A 73 13.94 -9.46 -0.67
C VAL A 73 14.36 -9.74 0.76
N LEU A 74 15.14 -8.84 1.34
CA LEU A 74 15.63 -8.96 2.71
C LEU A 74 14.79 -8.21 3.72
N ALA A 75 14.17 -7.11 3.31
CA ALA A 75 13.41 -6.26 4.22
C ALA A 75 12.31 -5.52 3.48
N VAL A 76 11.30 -5.11 4.22
CA VAL A 76 10.17 -4.33 3.73
C VAL A 76 10.07 -3.05 4.54
N GLY A 77 10.02 -1.91 3.86
CA GLY A 77 9.71 -0.63 4.45
C GLY A 77 8.31 -0.19 4.05
N ILE A 78 7.56 0.35 4.99
CA ILE A 78 6.18 0.76 4.74
C ILE A 78 5.98 2.20 5.15
N SER A 79 5.31 2.98 4.30
CA SER A 79 4.81 4.30 4.64
C SER A 79 3.31 4.37 4.35
N GLY A 80 2.63 5.28 5.01
CA GLY A 80 1.20 5.44 4.84
C GLY A 80 0.78 6.89 4.98
N GLN A 81 -0.47 7.17 4.66
CA GLN A 81 -1.02 8.51 4.80
C GLN A 81 -1.21 8.88 6.28
N MET A 82 -1.17 10.16 6.55
CA MET A 82 -1.41 10.72 7.89
C MET A 82 -2.83 11.26 8.03
N HIS A 83 -3.20 11.57 9.29
CA HIS A 83 -4.45 12.28 9.61
C HIS A 83 -5.69 11.52 9.19
N SER A 84 -5.69 10.21 9.38
CA SER A 84 -6.83 9.35 9.12
C SER A 84 -7.10 8.44 10.31
N SER A 85 -8.34 7.95 10.39
CA SER A 85 -8.78 7.10 11.50
C SER A 85 -9.58 5.93 10.97
N VAL A 86 -9.34 4.76 11.55
CA VAL A 86 -10.14 3.56 11.33
C VAL A 86 -10.64 3.09 12.69
N PHE A 87 -11.94 2.91 12.81
CA PHE A 87 -12.57 2.45 14.05
C PHE A 87 -12.94 0.98 13.93
N LEU A 88 -12.51 0.19 14.90
CA LEU A 88 -12.76 -1.24 14.95
C LEU A 88 -13.62 -1.59 16.16
N ASP A 89 -14.44 -2.63 16.05
CA ASP A 89 -15.14 -3.19 17.18
C ASP A 89 -14.23 -4.17 17.96
N ARG A 90 -14.78 -4.83 18.99
CA ARG A 90 -14.00 -5.77 19.80
C ARG A 90 -13.48 -6.97 19.04
N ALA A 91 -14.13 -7.35 17.95
CA ALA A 91 -13.71 -8.45 17.10
C ALA A 91 -12.71 -8.00 16.01
N ALA A 92 -12.22 -6.76 16.09
CA ALA A 92 -11.35 -6.14 15.10
C ALA A 92 -12.01 -5.97 13.72
N GLU A 93 -13.34 -5.90 13.70
CA GLU A 93 -14.08 -5.62 12.48
C GLU A 93 -14.22 -4.11 12.29
N VAL A 94 -14.17 -3.66 11.05
CA VAL A 94 -14.27 -2.25 10.70
C VAL A 94 -15.71 -1.76 10.95
N ILE A 95 -15.85 -0.77 11.84
CA ILE A 95 -17.16 -0.16 12.14
C ILE A 95 -17.62 0.69 10.97
N ARG A 96 -16.69 1.46 10.38
CA ARG A 96 -16.94 2.23 9.17
C ARG A 96 -15.62 2.43 8.44
N PRO A 97 -15.64 2.75 7.12
CA PRO A 97 -14.43 3.03 6.37
C PRO A 97 -13.59 4.14 7.01
N GLU A 98 -12.29 4.11 6.75
CA GLU A 98 -11.37 5.14 7.20
C GLU A 98 -11.85 6.51 6.77
N ILE A 99 -11.84 7.46 7.71
CA ILE A 99 -12.17 8.85 7.47
C ILE A 99 -10.88 9.63 7.34
N GLY A 100 -10.63 10.14 6.16
CA GLY A 100 -9.45 10.92 5.87
C GLY A 100 -9.78 12.34 5.44
N ARG A 101 -8.75 13.04 4.98
CA ARG A 101 -8.91 14.38 4.43
C ARG A 101 -9.52 14.29 3.04
N ALA A 102 -10.43 15.22 2.73
CA ALA A 102 -10.91 15.39 1.37
C ALA A 102 -9.76 15.93 0.51
N HIS A 103 -9.59 15.35 -0.67
CA HIS A 103 -8.63 15.86 -1.64
C HIS A 103 -9.31 16.82 -2.60
N VAL A 104 -8.73 17.97 -2.71
CA VAL A 104 -9.17 19.02 -3.62
C VAL A 104 -8.13 19.24 -4.67
#